data_ced0a0dcf0879685ea03578cb0a4d178
#
_entry.id   ced0a0dcf0879685ea03578cb0a4d178
#
_cell.length_a   1.000
_cell.length_b   1.000
_cell.length_c   1.000
_cell.angle_alpha   90.00
_cell.angle_beta   90.00
_cell.angle_gamma   90.00
#
_symmetry.space_group_name_H-M   'P 1'
#
loop_
_entity.id
_entity.type
_entity.pdbx_description
1 polymer ?
#
loop_
_entity_poly.entity_id
_entity_poly.type
_entity_poly.pdbx_seq_one_letter_code
_entity_poly.pdbx_strand_id
1 'polypeptide(L)'
;MRRERWSLRGKVVLTTGGARGIGFATARELARRGAVPVLADVDEVALADAAGKLGGEVHTVVLDVSDYTACEGAVASTLDRHGRLDVVWANAGVAAIGPVELVEPDVWRRVIEVNLVGAYQTVRAALGAVIEARGHVLITASLASFGHAPGMSAYCATKAGVEALADSLRAEVAHQGVTVGVLHPSWIGTDMVREGDETSAVFQRLRSTMRPPMNKTYPVDSVAAPIADALERRRSRVFLPRFVQVAYRMRNQVNSGPMARDMAKVAPDMRRLFDEQSKEEGARYTAFGPRWGR
;
A
#
# COMPACT_ATOMS: atom_id res chain seq x y z
N MET A 1 -30.75 -3.01 4.29
CA MET A 1 -30.71 -1.58 3.98
C MET A 1 -29.44 -1.29 3.12
N ARG A 2 -29.59 -0.76 1.90
CA ARG A 2 -28.43 -0.20 1.16
C ARG A 2 -27.98 1.03 1.92
N ARG A 3 -26.76 0.99 2.52
CA ARG A 3 -26.16 2.22 3.05
C ARG A 3 -26.08 3.24 1.91
N GLU A 4 -26.58 4.44 2.17
CA GLU A 4 -26.48 5.58 1.27
C GLU A 4 -25.02 5.81 0.88
N ARG A 5 -24.75 6.16 -0.37
CA ARG A 5 -23.39 6.47 -0.82
C ARG A 5 -22.94 7.78 -0.18
N TRP A 6 -21.79 7.75 0.45
CA TRP A 6 -21.15 8.94 0.99
C TRP A 6 -20.52 9.72 -0.17
N SER A 7 -21.08 10.90 -0.46
CA SER A 7 -20.56 11.74 -1.55
C SER A 7 -19.11 12.14 -1.28
N LEU A 8 -18.24 11.96 -2.27
CA LEU A 8 -16.86 12.41 -2.22
C LEU A 8 -16.70 13.88 -2.58
N ARG A 9 -17.72 14.53 -3.12
CA ARG A 9 -17.66 15.96 -3.51
C ARG A 9 -17.30 16.84 -2.33
N GLY A 10 -16.21 17.63 -2.48
CA GLY A 10 -15.66 18.50 -1.43
C GLY A 10 -14.99 17.77 -0.27
N LYS A 11 -14.82 16.44 -0.33
CA LYS A 11 -14.11 15.67 0.70
C LYS A 11 -12.60 15.77 0.50
N VAL A 12 -11.90 16.13 1.57
CA VAL A 12 -10.43 16.20 1.58
C VAL A 12 -9.85 14.83 1.87
N VAL A 13 -9.00 14.35 0.97
CA VAL A 13 -8.41 13.00 1.01
C VAL A 13 -6.90 13.11 1.01
N LEU A 14 -6.26 12.88 2.16
CA LEU A 14 -4.80 12.80 2.29
C LEU A 14 -4.35 11.38 1.95
N THR A 15 -3.49 11.25 0.93
CA THR A 15 -2.95 9.97 0.47
C THR A 15 -1.44 9.95 0.56
N THR A 16 -0.86 9.07 1.38
CA THR A 16 0.59 8.83 1.39
C THR A 16 1.00 7.87 0.25
N GLY A 17 2.21 8.06 -0.32
CA GLY A 17 2.56 7.38 -1.57
C GLY A 17 1.64 7.83 -2.71
N GLY A 18 1.29 9.13 -2.71
CA GLY A 18 0.29 9.72 -3.60
C GLY A 18 0.82 10.15 -4.97
N ALA A 19 2.14 10.21 -5.12
CA ALA A 19 2.77 10.72 -6.36
C ALA A 19 2.74 9.72 -7.53
N ARG A 20 2.53 8.43 -7.26
CA ARG A 20 2.65 7.34 -8.28
C ARG A 20 1.66 6.22 -8.04
N GLY A 21 1.66 5.27 -8.98
CA GLY A 21 0.99 3.99 -8.86
C GLY A 21 -0.47 4.08 -8.44
N ILE A 22 -0.87 3.25 -7.49
CA ILE A 22 -2.27 3.15 -7.03
C ILE A 22 -2.73 4.46 -6.39
N GLY A 23 -1.87 5.12 -5.60
CA GLY A 23 -2.17 6.39 -4.94
C GLY A 23 -2.53 7.47 -5.94
N PHE A 24 -1.66 7.71 -6.91
CA PHE A 24 -1.88 8.73 -7.95
C PHE A 24 -3.08 8.42 -8.85
N ALA A 25 -3.18 7.18 -9.36
CA ALA A 25 -4.29 6.79 -10.22
C ALA A 25 -5.65 6.99 -9.51
N THR A 26 -5.70 6.67 -8.22
CA THR A 26 -6.92 6.88 -7.42
C THR A 26 -7.16 8.36 -7.14
N ALA A 27 -6.12 9.14 -6.83
CA ALA A 27 -6.26 10.59 -6.62
C ALA A 27 -6.87 11.29 -7.84
N ARG A 28 -6.46 10.90 -9.05
CA ARG A 28 -7.05 11.38 -10.31
C ARG A 28 -8.54 11.05 -10.40
N GLU A 29 -8.93 9.85 -10.05
CA GLU A 29 -10.35 9.46 -10.04
C GLU A 29 -11.15 10.19 -8.95
N LEU A 30 -10.56 10.40 -7.77
CA LEU A 30 -11.16 11.16 -6.68
C LEU A 30 -11.41 12.62 -7.09
N ALA A 31 -10.43 13.27 -7.72
CA ALA A 31 -10.56 14.62 -8.27
C ALA A 31 -11.71 14.69 -9.29
N ARG A 32 -11.80 13.70 -10.21
CA ARG A 32 -12.89 13.61 -11.19
C ARG A 32 -14.28 13.48 -10.52
N ARG A 33 -14.35 12.89 -9.31
CA ARG A 33 -15.59 12.81 -8.52
C ARG A 33 -15.83 14.04 -7.64
N GLY A 34 -14.97 15.04 -7.75
CA GLY A 34 -15.09 16.30 -7.01
C GLY A 34 -14.54 16.25 -5.58
N ALA A 35 -13.76 15.25 -5.22
CA ALA A 35 -12.97 15.28 -4.00
C ALA A 35 -11.78 16.23 -4.14
N VAL A 36 -11.19 16.58 -3.02
CA VAL A 36 -9.96 17.39 -2.92
C VAL A 36 -8.81 16.46 -2.52
N PRO A 37 -8.00 15.94 -3.47
CA PRO A 37 -6.88 15.12 -3.14
C PRO A 37 -5.73 15.96 -2.58
N VAL A 38 -5.12 15.48 -1.51
CA VAL A 38 -3.84 15.95 -0.95
C VAL A 38 -2.85 14.81 -1.15
N LEU A 39 -1.79 15.07 -1.93
CA LEU A 39 -0.79 14.07 -2.26
C LEU A 39 0.41 14.21 -1.34
N ALA A 40 0.74 13.17 -0.59
CA ALA A 40 1.95 13.11 0.21
C ALA A 40 2.87 12.00 -0.32
N ASP A 41 4.14 12.31 -0.51
CA ASP A 41 5.16 11.36 -0.96
C ASP A 41 6.55 11.83 -0.50
N VAL A 42 7.51 10.91 -0.40
CA VAL A 42 8.90 11.26 -0.10
C VAL A 42 9.62 11.88 -1.29
N ASP A 43 9.12 11.68 -2.50
CA ASP A 43 9.71 12.13 -3.76
C ASP A 43 9.06 13.43 -4.24
N GLU A 44 9.74 14.55 -3.97
CA GLU A 44 9.29 15.90 -4.33
C GLU A 44 9.12 16.08 -5.85
N VAL A 45 10.03 15.49 -6.64
CA VAL A 45 9.97 15.59 -8.12
C VAL A 45 8.74 14.86 -8.65
N ALA A 46 8.48 13.68 -8.11
CA ALA A 46 7.28 12.92 -8.48
C ALA A 46 5.98 13.61 -8.04
N LEU A 47 5.99 14.29 -6.87
CA LEU A 47 4.83 15.09 -6.42
C LEU A 47 4.56 16.24 -7.38
N ALA A 48 5.58 16.96 -7.83
CA ALA A 48 5.44 18.06 -8.78
C ALA A 48 4.87 17.58 -10.13
N ASP A 49 5.38 16.45 -10.65
CA ASP A 49 4.86 15.80 -11.88
C ASP A 49 3.40 15.34 -11.71
N ALA A 50 3.07 14.72 -10.57
CA ALA A 50 1.70 14.29 -10.26
C ALA A 50 0.73 15.47 -10.17
N ALA A 51 1.12 16.56 -9.51
CA ALA A 51 0.31 17.77 -9.44
C ALA A 51 0.06 18.37 -10.82
N GLY A 52 1.09 18.47 -11.66
CA GLY A 52 0.97 18.92 -13.05
C GLY A 52 -0.01 18.08 -13.88
N LYS A 53 0.02 16.75 -13.70
CA LYS A 53 -0.89 15.81 -14.39
C LYS A 53 -2.34 15.87 -13.89
N LEU A 54 -2.57 16.21 -12.63
CA LEU A 54 -3.93 16.41 -12.10
C LEU A 54 -4.55 17.71 -12.61
N GLY A 55 -3.72 18.72 -12.87
CA GLY A 55 -4.16 20.04 -13.28
C GLY A 55 -4.73 20.88 -12.12
N GLY A 56 -4.69 22.20 -12.28
CA GLY A 56 -5.11 23.10 -11.21
C GLY A 56 -4.12 23.17 -10.04
N GLU A 57 -4.57 23.73 -8.93
CA GLU A 57 -3.77 23.92 -7.72
C GLU A 57 -3.92 22.72 -6.77
N VAL A 58 -3.08 21.70 -6.95
CA VAL A 58 -3.08 20.49 -6.14
C VAL A 58 -2.23 20.70 -4.89
N HIS A 59 -2.75 20.30 -3.73
CA HIS A 59 -1.97 20.32 -2.49
C HIS A 59 -1.04 19.10 -2.44
N THR A 60 0.26 19.36 -2.39
CA THR A 60 1.30 18.34 -2.26
C THR A 60 2.11 18.57 -0.98
N VAL A 61 2.53 17.48 -0.34
CA VAL A 61 3.34 17.51 0.88
C VAL A 61 4.49 16.51 0.76
N VAL A 62 5.72 16.97 0.90
CA VAL A 62 6.88 16.07 0.98
C VAL A 62 6.88 15.40 2.34
N LEU A 63 6.78 14.06 2.37
CA LEU A 63 6.57 13.29 3.59
C LEU A 63 7.30 11.94 3.56
N ASP A 64 8.25 11.75 4.46
CA ASP A 64 8.68 10.41 4.88
C ASP A 64 7.77 9.93 6.00
N VAL A 65 6.96 8.91 5.74
CA VAL A 65 6.00 8.36 6.71
C VAL A 65 6.67 7.69 7.93
N SER A 66 7.98 7.43 7.87
CA SER A 66 8.75 6.92 9.00
C SER A 66 9.11 8.01 10.03
N ASP A 67 8.86 9.27 9.71
CA ASP A 67 8.98 10.41 10.63
C ASP A 67 7.59 10.84 11.13
N TYR A 68 7.34 10.65 12.42
CA TYR A 68 6.05 10.99 13.02
C TYR A 68 5.77 12.50 13.01
N THR A 69 6.80 13.31 13.27
CA THR A 69 6.67 14.79 13.24
C THR A 69 6.31 15.27 11.84
N ALA A 70 6.92 14.67 10.81
CA ALA A 70 6.55 14.97 9.42
C ALA A 70 5.09 14.55 9.11
N CYS A 71 4.61 13.44 9.67
CA CYS A 71 3.20 13.04 9.55
C CYS A 71 2.25 14.06 10.20
N GLU A 72 2.58 14.57 11.40
CA GLU A 72 1.80 15.63 12.06
C GLU A 72 1.82 16.93 11.24
N GLY A 73 2.98 17.32 10.70
CA GLY A 73 3.12 18.48 9.81
C GLY A 73 2.27 18.36 8.54
N ALA A 74 2.20 17.19 7.93
CA ALA A 74 1.37 16.94 6.75
C ALA A 74 -0.14 17.11 7.05
N VAL A 75 -0.57 16.64 8.20
CA VAL A 75 -1.96 16.81 8.67
C VAL A 75 -2.25 18.28 8.99
N ALA A 76 -1.36 18.94 9.72
CA ALA A 76 -1.50 20.37 10.04
C ALA A 76 -1.62 21.21 8.77
N SER A 77 -0.71 21.03 7.81
CA SER A 77 -0.75 21.70 6.49
C SER A 77 -2.07 21.44 5.75
N THR A 78 -2.59 20.20 5.85
CA THR A 78 -3.88 19.85 5.24
C THR A 78 -5.03 20.62 5.89
N LEU A 79 -5.04 20.69 7.22
CA LEU A 79 -6.08 21.40 7.98
C LEU A 79 -6.00 22.91 7.77
N ASP A 80 -4.80 23.49 7.76
CA ASP A 80 -4.58 24.92 7.53
C ASP A 80 -5.11 25.35 6.15
N ARG A 81 -4.88 24.54 5.13
CA ARG A 81 -5.30 24.88 3.76
C ARG A 81 -6.77 24.56 3.47
N HIS A 82 -7.32 23.51 4.03
CA HIS A 82 -8.65 23.01 3.65
C HIS A 82 -9.67 23.04 4.78
N GLY A 83 -9.26 23.33 6.02
CA GLY A 83 -10.13 23.39 7.20
C GLY A 83 -10.69 22.03 7.65
N ARG A 84 -10.34 20.93 6.99
CA ARG A 84 -10.88 19.60 7.26
C ARG A 84 -10.01 18.48 6.69
N LEU A 85 -10.17 17.26 7.24
CA LEU A 85 -9.64 16.04 6.68
C LEU A 85 -10.68 14.93 6.80
N ASP A 86 -11.26 14.51 5.68
CA ASP A 86 -12.35 13.53 5.67
C ASP A 86 -11.84 12.09 5.52
N VAL A 87 -10.76 11.91 4.76
CA VAL A 87 -10.16 10.59 4.53
C VAL A 87 -8.66 10.68 4.70
N VAL A 88 -8.10 9.81 5.52
CA VAL A 88 -6.67 9.50 5.49
C VAL A 88 -6.47 8.13 4.84
N TRP A 89 -5.59 8.08 3.85
CA TRP A 89 -5.22 6.84 3.19
C TRP A 89 -3.73 6.56 3.36
N ALA A 90 -3.39 5.68 4.30
CA ALA A 90 -2.05 5.15 4.48
C ALA A 90 -1.74 4.15 3.37
N ASN A 91 -1.10 4.64 2.30
CA ASN A 91 -0.83 3.88 1.09
C ASN A 91 0.66 3.77 0.77
N ALA A 92 1.52 4.62 1.31
CA ALA A 92 2.97 4.53 1.13
C ALA A 92 3.48 3.12 1.47
N GLY A 93 4.44 2.65 0.68
CA GLY A 93 5.02 1.33 0.90
C GLY A 93 6.18 1.05 -0.04
N VAL A 94 7.06 0.20 0.44
CA VAL A 94 8.24 -0.32 -0.25
C VAL A 94 8.26 -1.84 -0.16
N ALA A 95 9.03 -2.50 -1.00
CA ALA A 95 9.21 -3.94 -0.94
C ALA A 95 10.69 -4.32 -0.95
N ALA A 96 10.99 -5.44 -0.32
CA ALA A 96 12.27 -6.12 -0.47
C ALA A 96 12.00 -7.61 -0.70
N ILE A 97 12.86 -8.25 -1.48
CA ILE A 97 12.78 -9.67 -1.76
C ILE A 97 14.15 -10.32 -1.56
N GLY A 98 14.16 -11.45 -0.90
CA GLY A 98 15.33 -12.26 -0.63
C GLY A 98 15.10 -13.24 0.52
N PRO A 99 15.88 -14.34 0.59
CA PRO A 99 15.86 -15.28 1.71
C PRO A 99 16.16 -14.56 3.04
N VAL A 100 15.47 -14.95 4.12
CA VAL A 100 15.64 -14.32 5.45
C VAL A 100 17.08 -14.33 5.92
N GLU A 101 17.83 -15.36 5.59
CA GLU A 101 19.23 -15.53 5.99
C GLU A 101 20.21 -14.62 5.23
N LEU A 102 19.78 -14.02 4.10
CA LEU A 102 20.65 -13.25 3.20
C LEU A 102 20.24 -11.79 3.07
N VAL A 103 18.99 -11.45 3.40
CA VAL A 103 18.52 -10.05 3.39
C VAL A 103 19.18 -9.28 4.52
N GLU A 104 19.82 -8.17 4.20
CA GLU A 104 20.43 -7.29 5.19
C GLU A 104 19.40 -6.82 6.24
N PRO A 105 19.75 -6.86 7.55
CA PRO A 105 18.83 -6.49 8.62
C PRO A 105 18.26 -5.07 8.47
N ASP A 106 19.05 -4.13 7.95
CA ASP A 106 18.61 -2.74 7.75
C ASP A 106 17.59 -2.63 6.61
N VAL A 107 17.74 -3.43 5.55
CA VAL A 107 16.75 -3.54 4.46
C VAL A 107 15.43 -4.07 5.00
N TRP A 108 15.50 -5.17 5.78
CA TRP A 108 14.34 -5.76 6.42
C TRP A 108 13.64 -4.77 7.35
N ARG A 109 14.41 -4.07 8.20
CA ARG A 109 13.90 -3.03 9.13
C ARG A 109 13.23 -1.89 8.38
N ARG A 110 13.83 -1.38 7.30
CA ARG A 110 13.24 -0.29 6.51
C ARG A 110 11.87 -0.64 5.96
N VAL A 111 11.63 -1.88 5.52
CA VAL A 111 10.30 -2.33 5.10
C VAL A 111 9.29 -2.24 6.26
N ILE A 112 9.68 -2.63 7.47
CA ILE A 112 8.82 -2.51 8.66
C ILE A 112 8.54 -1.04 8.98
N GLU A 113 9.56 -0.19 8.98
CA GLU A 113 9.44 1.23 9.30
C GLU A 113 8.49 1.95 8.35
N VAL A 114 8.65 1.74 7.04
CA VAL A 114 7.78 2.42 6.06
C VAL A 114 6.38 1.81 6.06
N ASN A 115 6.26 0.50 5.91
CA ASN A 115 4.98 -0.12 5.60
C ASN A 115 4.07 -0.31 6.82
N LEU A 116 4.63 -0.55 7.99
CA LEU A 116 3.86 -0.82 9.21
C LEU A 116 3.88 0.36 10.17
N VAL A 117 5.07 0.80 10.58
CA VAL A 117 5.21 1.93 11.50
C VAL A 117 4.72 3.22 10.82
N GLY A 118 5.11 3.46 9.58
CA GLY A 118 4.67 4.63 8.79
C GLY A 118 3.15 4.66 8.54
N ALA A 119 2.54 3.50 8.31
CA ALA A 119 1.08 3.42 8.22
C ALA A 119 0.40 3.77 9.56
N TYR A 120 0.92 3.25 10.68
CA TYR A 120 0.46 3.62 12.02
C TYR A 120 0.62 5.12 12.29
N GLN A 121 1.81 5.68 12.01
CA GLN A 121 2.09 7.11 12.23
C GLN A 121 1.19 8.01 11.40
N THR A 122 1.00 7.69 10.11
CA THR A 122 0.07 8.40 9.22
C THR A 122 -1.35 8.43 9.81
N VAL A 123 -1.86 7.26 10.22
CA VAL A 123 -3.19 7.14 10.81
C VAL A 123 -3.27 7.86 12.14
N ARG A 124 -2.28 7.68 13.02
CA ARG A 124 -2.23 8.29 14.36
C ARG A 124 -2.26 9.81 14.29
N ALA A 125 -1.47 10.40 13.40
CA ALA A 125 -1.43 11.86 13.20
C ALA A 125 -2.78 12.41 12.69
N ALA A 126 -3.44 11.70 11.78
CA ALA A 126 -4.66 12.15 11.12
C ALA A 126 -5.95 11.83 11.92
N LEU A 127 -5.88 10.91 12.90
CA LEU A 127 -7.08 10.32 13.51
C LEU A 127 -8.01 11.34 14.15
N GLY A 128 -7.47 12.33 14.85
CA GLY A 128 -8.26 13.41 15.48
C GLY A 128 -9.12 14.16 14.47
N ALA A 129 -8.53 14.61 13.37
CA ALA A 129 -9.23 15.31 12.30
C ALA A 129 -10.27 14.43 11.59
N VAL A 130 -9.94 13.16 11.37
CA VAL A 130 -10.86 12.19 10.76
C VAL A 130 -12.04 11.88 11.70
N ILE A 131 -11.84 11.86 13.01
CA ILE A 131 -12.90 11.72 14.01
C ILE A 131 -13.84 12.92 13.96
N GLU A 132 -13.29 14.13 13.96
CA GLU A 132 -14.08 15.38 13.86
C GLU A 132 -14.94 15.39 12.60
N ALA A 133 -14.38 14.95 11.47
CA ALA A 133 -15.11 14.83 10.20
C ALA A 133 -16.09 13.65 10.16
N ARG A 134 -16.12 12.75 11.15
CA ARG A 134 -16.77 11.43 11.10
C ARG A 134 -16.41 10.69 9.81
N GLY A 135 -15.13 10.71 9.51
CA GLY A 135 -14.53 10.37 8.23
C GLY A 135 -14.24 8.89 8.02
N HIS A 136 -13.24 8.61 7.19
CA HIS A 136 -12.84 7.26 6.84
C HIS A 136 -11.31 7.11 6.84
N VAL A 137 -10.82 6.03 7.41
CA VAL A 137 -9.42 5.60 7.33
C VAL A 137 -9.33 4.47 6.31
N LEU A 138 -8.42 4.57 5.33
CA LEU A 138 -8.09 3.48 4.43
C LEU A 138 -6.62 3.11 4.59
N ILE A 139 -6.31 1.81 4.70
CA ILE A 139 -4.94 1.31 4.81
C ILE A 139 -4.67 0.30 3.70
N THR A 140 -3.55 0.45 3.01
CA THR A 140 -3.15 -0.46 1.93
C THR A 140 -2.39 -1.67 2.49
N ALA A 141 -3.08 -2.79 2.59
CA ALA A 141 -2.52 -4.11 2.83
C ALA A 141 -2.06 -4.74 1.50
N SER A 142 -2.28 -6.04 1.30
CA SER A 142 -1.95 -6.79 0.08
C SER A 142 -2.57 -8.18 0.11
N LEU A 143 -2.57 -8.89 -1.02
CA LEU A 143 -2.68 -10.35 -1.04
C LEU A 143 -1.64 -11.01 -0.10
N ALA A 144 -0.46 -10.39 0.02
CA ALA A 144 0.63 -10.83 0.91
C ALA A 144 0.30 -10.79 2.41
N SER A 145 -0.81 -10.16 2.81
CA SER A 145 -1.29 -10.19 4.22
C SER A 145 -1.67 -11.59 4.68
N PHE A 146 -2.07 -12.44 3.75
CA PHE A 146 -2.57 -13.80 4.02
C PHE A 146 -2.07 -14.84 3.02
N GLY A 147 -1.43 -14.47 1.92
CA GLY A 147 -0.76 -15.34 0.96
C GLY A 147 0.74 -15.11 1.05
N HIS A 148 1.41 -15.87 1.91
CA HIS A 148 2.83 -15.64 2.20
C HIS A 148 3.69 -16.34 1.16
N ALA A 149 4.69 -15.62 0.64
CA ALA A 149 5.63 -16.13 -0.34
C ALA A 149 7.05 -16.18 0.22
N PRO A 150 7.85 -17.19 -0.13
CA PRO A 150 9.26 -17.21 0.22
C PRO A 150 9.96 -15.97 -0.34
N GLY A 151 10.95 -15.46 0.37
CA GLY A 151 11.69 -14.25 0.00
C GLY A 151 10.97 -12.94 0.30
N MET A 152 9.72 -12.95 0.77
CA MET A 152 8.95 -11.73 1.05
C MET A 152 8.62 -11.56 2.54
N SER A 153 9.45 -12.05 3.44
CA SER A 153 9.15 -12.11 4.87
C SER A 153 8.80 -10.74 5.47
N ALA A 154 9.62 -9.71 5.25
CA ALA A 154 9.36 -8.36 5.75
C ALA A 154 8.05 -7.79 5.18
N TYR A 155 7.86 -7.90 3.87
CA TYR A 155 6.67 -7.39 3.21
C TYR A 155 5.40 -8.10 3.71
N CYS A 156 5.40 -9.44 3.78
CA CYS A 156 4.27 -10.21 4.30
C CYS A 156 3.96 -9.85 5.76
N ALA A 157 4.98 -9.74 6.61
CA ALA A 157 4.82 -9.35 8.01
C ALA A 157 4.16 -7.97 8.13
N THR A 158 4.62 -6.98 7.33
CA THR A 158 4.03 -5.63 7.36
C THR A 158 2.59 -5.62 6.87
N LYS A 159 2.29 -6.34 5.79
CA LYS A 159 0.93 -6.33 5.21
C LYS A 159 -0.08 -7.10 6.08
N ALA A 160 0.35 -8.14 6.77
CA ALA A 160 -0.45 -8.78 7.82
C ALA A 160 -0.63 -7.85 9.04
N GLY A 161 0.44 -7.16 9.45
CA GLY A 161 0.41 -6.21 10.56
C GLY A 161 -0.57 -5.04 10.33
N VAL A 162 -0.57 -4.42 9.15
CA VAL A 162 -1.51 -3.32 8.86
C VAL A 162 -2.96 -3.80 8.72
N GLU A 163 -3.19 -5.04 8.30
CA GLU A 163 -4.54 -5.63 8.34
C GLU A 163 -5.02 -5.75 9.79
N ALA A 164 -4.19 -6.26 10.70
CA ALA A 164 -4.49 -6.36 12.12
C ALA A 164 -4.70 -4.98 12.76
N LEU A 165 -3.83 -4.01 12.45
CA LEU A 165 -3.97 -2.61 12.89
C LEU A 165 -5.33 -2.04 12.49
N ALA A 166 -5.74 -2.22 11.23
CA ALA A 166 -7.01 -1.70 10.74
C ALA A 166 -8.21 -2.40 11.39
N ASP A 167 -8.12 -3.69 11.68
CA ASP A 167 -9.21 -4.42 12.34
C ASP A 167 -9.38 -3.99 13.80
N SER A 168 -8.27 -3.77 14.54
CA SER A 168 -8.30 -3.21 15.90
C SER A 168 -8.85 -1.79 15.91
N LEU A 169 -8.30 -0.91 15.08
CA LEU A 169 -8.73 0.48 14.99
C LEU A 169 -10.22 0.61 14.64
N ARG A 170 -10.73 -0.27 13.78
CA ARG A 170 -12.16 -0.25 13.41
C ARG A 170 -13.07 -0.41 14.62
N ALA A 171 -12.70 -1.28 15.56
CA ALA A 171 -13.46 -1.46 16.79
C ALA A 171 -13.32 -0.24 17.73
N GLU A 172 -12.12 0.32 17.83
CA GLU A 172 -11.83 1.45 18.70
C GLU A 172 -12.63 2.71 18.33
N VAL A 173 -12.73 3.02 17.01
CA VAL A 173 -13.31 4.29 16.53
C VAL A 173 -14.77 4.19 16.08
N ALA A 174 -15.36 3.00 16.09
CA ALA A 174 -16.73 2.79 15.60
C ALA A 174 -17.76 3.70 16.31
N HIS A 175 -17.60 3.87 17.62
CA HIS A 175 -18.48 4.71 18.45
C HIS A 175 -18.37 6.20 18.12
N GLN A 176 -17.31 6.63 17.44
CA GLN A 176 -17.07 8.01 17.02
C GLN A 176 -17.55 8.28 15.58
N GLY A 177 -18.21 7.32 14.94
CA GLY A 177 -18.75 7.45 13.58
C GLY A 177 -17.70 7.34 12.47
N VAL A 178 -16.44 7.01 12.81
CA VAL A 178 -15.37 6.75 11.87
C VAL A 178 -15.49 5.33 11.34
N THR A 179 -15.17 5.16 10.06
CA THR A 179 -15.06 3.82 9.46
C THR A 179 -13.62 3.54 9.03
N VAL A 180 -13.22 2.28 9.09
CA VAL A 180 -11.85 1.85 8.71
C VAL A 180 -11.93 0.76 7.65
N GLY A 181 -11.24 0.98 6.55
CA GLY A 181 -11.12 0.07 5.41
C GLY A 181 -9.71 -0.46 5.22
N VAL A 182 -9.60 -1.66 4.69
CA VAL A 182 -8.35 -2.29 4.27
C VAL A 182 -8.43 -2.61 2.79
N LEU A 183 -7.44 -2.17 2.02
CA LEU A 183 -7.29 -2.47 0.61
C LEU A 183 -6.31 -3.64 0.43
N HIS A 184 -6.74 -4.69 -0.24
CA HIS A 184 -5.93 -5.87 -0.57
C HIS A 184 -5.71 -5.94 -2.08
N PRO A 185 -4.71 -5.25 -2.63
CA PRO A 185 -4.31 -5.43 -4.03
C PRO A 185 -3.52 -6.73 -4.20
N SER A 186 -3.57 -7.29 -5.42
CA SER A 186 -2.61 -8.27 -5.93
C SER A 186 -1.53 -7.52 -6.74
N TRP A 187 -0.98 -8.15 -7.77
CA TRP A 187 0.02 -7.54 -8.65
C TRP A 187 -0.62 -6.44 -9.51
N ILE A 188 -0.40 -5.19 -9.12
CA ILE A 188 -0.84 -4.02 -9.87
C ILE A 188 0.40 -3.41 -10.53
N GLY A 189 0.31 -3.04 -11.81
CA GLY A 189 1.40 -2.54 -12.63
C GLY A 189 1.92 -1.16 -12.22
N THR A 190 2.38 -1.06 -10.97
CA THR A 190 3.09 0.09 -10.39
C THR A 190 4.56 0.02 -10.73
N ASP A 191 5.29 1.11 -10.51
CA ASP A 191 6.75 1.15 -10.68
C ASP A 191 7.44 0.07 -9.84
N MET A 192 7.01 -0.12 -8.60
CA MET A 192 7.51 -1.18 -7.70
C MET A 192 7.42 -2.59 -8.35
N VAL A 193 6.31 -2.93 -8.98
CA VAL A 193 6.12 -4.25 -9.62
C VAL A 193 6.91 -4.32 -10.92
N ARG A 194 6.97 -3.24 -11.71
CA ARG A 194 7.76 -3.18 -12.93
C ARG A 194 9.26 -3.30 -12.64
N GLU A 195 9.75 -2.52 -11.68
CA GLU A 195 11.15 -2.58 -11.24
C GLU A 195 11.51 -4.01 -10.79
N GLY A 196 10.66 -4.66 -9.98
CA GLY A 196 10.87 -6.06 -9.59
C GLY A 196 10.91 -7.02 -10.78
N ASP A 197 10.00 -6.87 -11.75
CA ASP A 197 9.96 -7.70 -12.94
C ASP A 197 11.16 -7.46 -13.89
N GLU A 198 11.71 -6.25 -13.93
CA GLU A 198 12.81 -5.88 -14.81
C GLU A 198 14.18 -6.19 -14.21
N THR A 199 14.32 -6.03 -12.88
CA THR A 199 15.64 -6.02 -12.23
C THR A 199 15.92 -7.23 -11.34
N SER A 200 14.92 -8.01 -10.91
CA SER A 200 15.12 -9.10 -9.94
C SER A 200 14.80 -10.49 -10.50
N ALA A 201 15.82 -11.29 -10.72
CA ALA A 201 15.66 -12.70 -11.10
C ALA A 201 14.89 -13.49 -10.02
N VAL A 202 15.07 -13.15 -8.75
CA VAL A 202 14.34 -13.76 -7.62
C VAL A 202 12.86 -13.44 -7.70
N PHE A 203 12.49 -12.19 -7.99
CA PHE A 203 11.11 -11.76 -8.15
C PHE A 203 10.44 -12.43 -9.35
N GLN A 204 11.13 -12.47 -10.49
CA GLN A 204 10.66 -13.15 -11.70
C GLN A 204 10.42 -14.64 -11.43
N ARG A 205 11.37 -15.31 -10.74
CA ARG A 205 11.25 -16.73 -10.36
C ARG A 205 10.05 -16.98 -9.46
N LEU A 206 9.84 -16.14 -8.44
CA LEU A 206 8.66 -16.22 -7.56
C LEU A 206 7.38 -16.14 -8.39
N ARG A 207 7.26 -15.16 -9.26
CA ARG A 207 6.04 -14.94 -10.05
C ARG A 207 5.77 -16.05 -11.05
N SER A 208 6.82 -16.62 -11.67
CA SER A 208 6.69 -17.71 -12.65
C SER A 208 6.11 -19.00 -12.04
N THR A 209 6.20 -19.18 -10.71
CA THR A 209 5.66 -20.36 -10.03
C THR A 209 4.18 -20.22 -9.65
N MET A 210 3.68 -19.01 -9.66
CA MET A 210 2.27 -18.75 -9.35
C MET A 210 1.40 -19.13 -10.55
N ARG A 211 0.24 -19.73 -10.25
CA ARG A 211 -0.74 -20.07 -11.30
C ARG A 211 -1.71 -18.91 -11.55
N PRO A 212 -2.21 -18.75 -12.79
CA PRO A 212 -3.27 -17.78 -13.05
C PRO A 212 -4.47 -18.00 -12.11
N PRO A 213 -5.10 -16.92 -11.62
CA PRO A 213 -4.83 -15.50 -11.92
C PRO A 213 -3.77 -14.84 -11.03
N MET A 214 -3.10 -15.59 -10.16
CA MET A 214 -2.20 -15.06 -9.12
C MET A 214 -0.88 -14.50 -9.69
N ASN A 215 -0.46 -14.92 -10.86
CA ASN A 215 0.76 -14.42 -11.54
C ASN A 215 0.50 -13.22 -12.48
N LYS A 216 -0.78 -12.83 -12.66
CA LYS A 216 -1.15 -11.79 -13.61
C LYS A 216 -0.97 -10.39 -13.03
N THR A 217 -0.31 -9.50 -13.78
CA THR A 217 -0.27 -8.06 -13.48
C THR A 217 -1.50 -7.36 -14.04
N TYR A 218 -2.13 -6.53 -13.23
CA TYR A 218 -3.33 -5.77 -13.60
C TYR A 218 -2.98 -4.29 -13.81
N PRO A 219 -3.54 -3.63 -14.82
CA PRO A 219 -3.28 -2.21 -15.07
C PRO A 219 -3.62 -1.35 -13.84
N VAL A 220 -2.77 -0.36 -13.54
CA VAL A 220 -2.97 0.53 -12.39
C VAL A 220 -4.28 1.31 -12.48
N ASP A 221 -4.69 1.72 -13.68
CA ASP A 221 -5.95 2.44 -13.88
C ASP A 221 -7.19 1.58 -13.59
N SER A 222 -7.07 0.25 -13.68
CA SER A 222 -8.19 -0.66 -13.41
C SER A 222 -8.65 -0.68 -11.96
N VAL A 223 -7.82 -0.20 -11.01
CA VAL A 223 -8.12 -0.21 -9.58
C VAL A 223 -8.65 1.12 -9.04
N ALA A 224 -8.45 2.23 -9.75
CA ALA A 224 -8.80 3.57 -9.30
C ALA A 224 -10.30 3.75 -9.02
N ALA A 225 -11.15 3.46 -10.00
CA ALA A 225 -12.59 3.57 -9.84
C ALA A 225 -13.16 2.60 -8.78
N PRO A 226 -12.76 1.31 -8.71
CA PRO A 226 -13.14 0.43 -7.61
C PRO A 226 -12.74 0.92 -6.22
N ILE A 227 -11.58 1.57 -6.06
CA ILE A 227 -11.16 2.15 -4.76
C ILE A 227 -12.04 3.35 -4.41
N ALA A 228 -12.27 4.26 -5.35
CA ALA A 228 -13.17 5.40 -5.13
C ALA A 228 -14.60 4.94 -4.79
N ASP A 229 -15.13 3.90 -5.46
CA ASP A 229 -16.41 3.27 -5.11
C ASP A 229 -16.43 2.68 -3.70
N ALA A 230 -15.30 2.13 -3.26
CA ALA A 230 -15.16 1.58 -1.93
C ALA A 230 -15.16 2.68 -0.86
N LEU A 231 -14.51 3.82 -1.12
CA LEU A 231 -14.54 5.01 -0.27
C LEU A 231 -15.95 5.58 -0.15
N GLU A 232 -16.69 5.77 -1.27
CA GLU A 232 -18.09 6.21 -1.23
C GLU A 232 -19.00 5.28 -0.43
N ARG A 233 -18.68 4.00 -0.38
CA ARG A 233 -19.43 3.00 0.38
C ARG A 233 -18.86 2.75 1.78
N ARG A 234 -17.76 3.41 2.13
CA ARG A 234 -17.05 3.20 3.39
C ARG A 234 -16.83 1.71 3.69
N ARG A 235 -16.30 0.98 2.70
CA ARG A 235 -16.13 -0.47 2.82
C ARG A 235 -15.01 -0.81 3.80
N SER A 236 -15.27 -1.79 4.66
CA SER A 236 -14.28 -2.31 5.60
C SER A 236 -13.19 -3.16 4.94
N ARG A 237 -13.48 -3.75 3.77
CA ARG A 237 -12.50 -4.52 2.99
C ARG A 237 -12.70 -4.30 1.50
N VAL A 238 -11.60 -4.12 0.79
CA VAL A 238 -11.53 -3.91 -0.66
C VAL A 238 -10.53 -4.89 -1.24
N PHE A 239 -10.96 -5.75 -2.15
CA PHE A 239 -10.12 -6.78 -2.76
C PHE A 239 -9.99 -6.50 -4.26
N LEU A 240 -8.76 -6.35 -4.73
CA LEU A 240 -8.48 -6.01 -6.13
C LEU A 240 -7.31 -6.84 -6.69
N PRO A 241 -7.59 -7.58 -7.75
CA PRO A 241 -8.88 -7.86 -8.39
C PRO A 241 -9.78 -8.81 -7.57
N ARG A 242 -10.96 -9.14 -8.09
CA ARG A 242 -11.99 -9.90 -7.34
C ARG A 242 -11.53 -11.27 -6.82
N PHE A 243 -10.62 -11.95 -7.50
CA PHE A 243 -10.15 -13.26 -7.04
C PHE A 243 -9.46 -13.19 -5.66
N VAL A 244 -8.88 -12.04 -5.30
CA VAL A 244 -8.25 -11.82 -3.99
C VAL A 244 -9.27 -12.02 -2.86
N GLN A 245 -10.55 -11.69 -3.09
CA GLN A 245 -11.61 -11.96 -2.12
C GLN A 245 -11.84 -13.45 -1.90
N VAL A 246 -11.75 -14.26 -2.95
CA VAL A 246 -11.88 -15.70 -2.85
C VAL A 246 -10.69 -16.28 -2.09
N ALA A 247 -9.46 -15.87 -2.46
CA ALA A 247 -8.25 -16.26 -1.75
C ALA A 247 -8.30 -15.87 -0.26
N TYR A 248 -8.81 -14.69 0.05
CA TYR A 248 -8.99 -14.24 1.44
C TYR A 248 -9.93 -15.15 2.24
N ARG A 249 -11.04 -15.59 1.66
CA ARG A 249 -11.95 -16.53 2.32
C ARG A 249 -11.30 -17.89 2.59
N MET A 250 -10.34 -18.26 1.76
CA MET A 250 -9.56 -19.49 1.86
C MET A 250 -8.19 -19.30 2.55
N ARG A 251 -7.98 -18.19 3.25
CA ARG A 251 -6.66 -17.80 3.77
C ARG A 251 -6.00 -18.84 4.69
N ASN A 252 -6.79 -19.61 5.43
CA ASN A 252 -6.26 -20.68 6.29
C ASN A 252 -5.69 -21.85 5.48
N GLN A 253 -6.11 -22.03 4.23
CA GLN A 253 -5.63 -23.06 3.32
C GLN A 253 -4.49 -22.57 2.41
N VAL A 254 -4.39 -21.25 2.15
CA VAL A 254 -3.43 -20.67 1.21
C VAL A 254 -1.98 -20.94 1.63
N ASN A 255 -1.69 -20.97 2.92
CA ASN A 255 -0.33 -21.21 3.46
C ASN A 255 -0.12 -22.65 3.92
N SER A 256 -0.99 -23.59 3.53
CA SER A 256 -0.93 -25.00 3.95
C SER A 256 -1.08 -25.97 2.78
N GLY A 257 -0.79 -27.24 3.03
CA GLY A 257 -1.03 -28.31 2.07
C GLY A 257 -0.24 -28.19 0.75
N PRO A 258 -0.89 -28.40 -0.39
CA PRO A 258 -0.22 -28.43 -1.70
C PRO A 258 0.45 -27.09 -2.07
N MET A 259 -0.18 -25.96 -1.76
CA MET A 259 0.35 -24.63 -2.09
C MET A 259 1.63 -24.33 -1.32
N ALA A 260 1.68 -24.65 -0.03
CA ALA A 260 2.90 -24.52 0.78
C ALA A 260 4.05 -25.39 0.22
N ARG A 261 3.74 -26.62 -0.23
CA ARG A 261 4.72 -27.50 -0.85
C ARG A 261 5.25 -26.94 -2.18
N ASP A 262 4.37 -26.37 -3.00
CA ASP A 262 4.79 -25.77 -4.28
C ASP A 262 5.67 -24.52 -4.03
N MET A 263 5.35 -23.72 -3.05
CA MET A 263 6.20 -22.60 -2.63
C MET A 263 7.56 -23.06 -2.07
N ALA A 264 7.61 -24.13 -1.28
CA ALA A 264 8.84 -24.68 -0.74
C ALA A 264 9.81 -25.18 -1.84
N LYS A 265 9.30 -25.69 -2.97
CA LYS A 265 10.12 -26.12 -4.11
C LYS A 265 10.87 -24.97 -4.79
N VAL A 266 10.41 -23.74 -4.62
CA VAL A 266 11.00 -22.54 -5.24
C VAL A 266 12.16 -21.99 -4.38
N ALA A 267 12.16 -22.24 -3.08
CA ALA A 267 13.12 -21.64 -2.15
C ALA A 267 14.59 -21.91 -2.51
N PRO A 268 15.01 -23.12 -2.93
CA PRO A 268 16.40 -23.37 -3.34
C PRO A 268 16.83 -22.54 -4.56
N ASP A 269 15.95 -22.41 -5.56
CA ASP A 269 16.22 -21.59 -6.75
C ASP A 269 16.33 -20.11 -6.38
N MET A 270 15.45 -19.63 -5.52
CA MET A 270 15.47 -18.24 -5.04
C MET A 270 16.76 -17.92 -4.30
N ARG A 271 17.24 -18.83 -3.45
CA ARG A 271 18.51 -18.67 -2.75
C ARG A 271 19.68 -18.56 -3.74
N ARG A 272 19.77 -19.49 -4.70
CA ARG A 272 20.83 -19.48 -5.71
C ARG A 272 20.82 -18.19 -6.54
N LEU A 273 19.65 -17.78 -7.04
CA LEU A 273 19.50 -16.56 -7.82
C LEU A 273 19.84 -15.32 -7.01
N PHE A 274 19.49 -15.29 -5.74
CA PHE A 274 19.84 -14.19 -4.84
C PHE A 274 21.35 -14.11 -4.62
N ASP A 275 22.01 -15.25 -4.38
CA ASP A 275 23.47 -15.29 -4.20
C ASP A 275 24.21 -14.86 -5.47
N GLU A 276 23.75 -15.29 -6.65
CA GLU A 276 24.30 -14.89 -7.95
C GLU A 276 24.15 -13.38 -8.17
N GLN A 277 22.95 -12.84 -7.98
CA GLN A 277 22.63 -11.44 -8.20
C GLN A 277 23.33 -10.52 -7.18
N SER A 278 23.42 -10.93 -5.91
CA SER A 278 24.11 -10.17 -4.86
C SER A 278 25.63 -10.08 -5.09
N LYS A 279 26.24 -11.08 -5.75
CA LYS A 279 27.66 -11.03 -6.13
C LYS A 279 27.92 -10.03 -7.25
N GLU A 280 26.98 -9.90 -8.20
CA GLU A 280 27.14 -9.04 -9.36
C GLU A 280 26.83 -7.56 -9.01
N GLU A 281 25.85 -7.31 -8.16
CA GLU A 281 25.26 -5.97 -7.99
C GLU A 281 25.21 -5.45 -6.53
N GLY A 282 25.61 -6.29 -5.57
CA GLY A 282 25.65 -5.97 -4.12
C GLY A 282 24.29 -6.09 -3.43
N ALA A 283 24.31 -6.08 -2.07
CA ALA A 283 23.15 -6.35 -1.21
C ALA A 283 21.95 -5.38 -1.39
N ARG A 284 22.15 -4.22 -2.00
CA ARG A 284 21.09 -3.23 -2.28
C ARG A 284 20.06 -3.69 -3.31
N TYR A 285 20.32 -4.77 -3.99
CA TYR A 285 19.56 -5.28 -5.11
C TYR A 285 18.21 -5.91 -4.75
N THR A 286 17.93 -6.08 -3.49
CA THR A 286 16.74 -6.77 -3.00
C THR A 286 15.57 -5.84 -2.71
N ALA A 287 15.75 -4.53 -2.88
CA ALA A 287 14.79 -3.54 -2.43
C ALA A 287 14.15 -2.78 -3.61
N PHE A 288 12.83 -2.63 -3.58
CA PHE A 288 12.04 -1.95 -4.60
C PHE A 288 11.22 -0.81 -4.01
N GLY A 289 11.17 0.31 -4.71
CA GLY A 289 10.37 1.47 -4.32
C GLY A 289 11.19 2.75 -4.18
N PRO A 290 10.53 3.91 -4.04
CA PRO A 290 11.21 5.19 -4.05
C PRO A 290 12.18 5.34 -2.89
N ARG A 291 13.39 5.80 -3.20
CA ARG A 291 14.48 6.15 -2.27
C ARG A 291 14.85 5.07 -1.24
N TRP A 292 15.33 3.92 -1.73
CA TRP A 292 16.13 3.04 -0.88
C TRP A 292 17.50 3.65 -0.64
N GLY A 293 17.69 4.25 0.53
CA GLY A 293 18.99 4.62 1.10
C GLY A 293 19.97 5.24 0.09
N ARG A 294 19.75 6.46 -0.31
CA ARG A 294 20.88 7.34 -0.71
C ARG A 294 21.28 8.20 0.46
#